data_fb2689980da3cf2eaca1db9b5e7d93b0
#
_entry.id   fb2689980da3cf2eaca1db9b5e7d93b0
#
_cell.length_a   1.000
_cell.length_b   1.000
_cell.length_c   1.000
_cell.angle_alpha   90.00
_cell.angle_beta   90.00
_cell.angle_gamma   90.00
#
_symmetry.space_group_name_H-M   'P 1'
#
loop_
_entity.id
_entity.type
_entity.pdbx_description
1 polymer ?
#
loop_
_entity_poly.entity_id
_entity_poly.type
_entity_poly.pdbx_seq_one_letter_code
_entity_poly.pdbx_strand_id
1 'polypeptide(L)'
;MSFSTFRIHMPFIIPPTLLEAIQKGTAYMSIWMYVIREMEDAIEDCQIGCSTASGENECNSDPVHAWDEAVAFYTGSLEGQDGSGSGVLLHALADKRCENFYTCGTLGSKELTGTSYVNTEVLRQFLDGQRKLNEGRCEEAIPNKERITQLMSIPLIQGTLRYAFIQGSEVSSDAKAEAEGATFAAAVLPLVHSCSEIDAELIYTSMQLRKTDKPDFKAVKEAFERNYDCMNIKCEEVGGLYDPVKGDYFPDAKPCGSSKRGRRSRSESGGLDDNQKLAIGLSVGGIVVMAIIVYLTGCCGPKAASPEMSSTGEGELS
;
A
#
# COMPACT_ATOMS: atom_id res chain seq x y z
N MET A 1 -39.03 15.46 -45.51
CA MET A 1 -38.93 15.80 -44.08
C MET A 1 -37.59 15.27 -43.60
N SER A 2 -36.62 16.18 -43.35
CA SER A 2 -35.25 15.83 -42.95
C SER A 2 -35.19 15.79 -41.45
N PHE A 3 -34.94 14.64 -40.85
CA PHE A 3 -34.71 14.52 -39.41
C PHE A 3 -33.26 14.94 -39.10
N SER A 4 -33.13 16.17 -38.57
CA SER A 4 -31.89 16.67 -38.03
C SER A 4 -31.62 15.98 -36.69
N THR A 5 -30.61 15.08 -36.66
CA THR A 5 -30.15 14.40 -35.46
C THR A 5 -29.39 15.42 -34.60
N PHE A 6 -30.01 15.92 -33.57
CA PHE A 6 -29.39 16.80 -32.57
C PHE A 6 -28.46 15.92 -31.69
N ARG A 7 -27.19 15.85 -32.03
CA ARG A 7 -26.17 15.24 -31.15
C ARG A 7 -25.82 16.25 -30.06
N ILE A 8 -26.41 16.08 -28.88
CA ILE A 8 -25.97 16.80 -27.70
C ILE A 8 -24.63 16.18 -27.29
N HIS A 9 -23.53 16.82 -27.68
CA HIS A 9 -22.20 16.56 -27.12
C HIS A 9 -22.15 17.30 -25.77
N MET A 10 -22.63 16.64 -24.70
CA MET A 10 -22.23 17.06 -23.34
C MET A 10 -20.81 16.58 -23.11
N PRO A 11 -19.82 17.48 -22.94
CA PRO A 11 -18.52 17.06 -22.48
C PRO A 11 -18.71 16.46 -21.09
N PHE A 12 -18.38 15.18 -20.91
CA PHE A 12 -18.36 14.54 -19.60
C PHE A 12 -17.20 15.15 -18.81
N ILE A 13 -17.48 16.20 -18.04
CA ILE A 13 -16.48 16.86 -17.21
C ILE A 13 -16.33 16.03 -15.93
N ILE A 14 -15.20 15.32 -15.82
CA ILE A 14 -14.84 14.62 -14.57
C ILE A 14 -14.51 15.69 -13.53
N PRO A 15 -15.16 15.66 -12.36
CA PRO A 15 -14.79 16.58 -11.28
C PRO A 15 -13.32 16.45 -10.90
N PRO A 16 -12.60 17.56 -10.63
CA PRO A 16 -11.17 17.52 -10.28
C PRO A 16 -10.84 16.55 -9.13
N THR A 17 -11.72 16.46 -8.13
CA THR A 17 -11.60 15.49 -7.03
C THR A 17 -11.61 14.05 -7.49
N LEU A 18 -12.49 13.69 -8.43
CA LEU A 18 -12.56 12.33 -8.96
C LEU A 18 -11.34 12.01 -9.82
N LEU A 19 -10.88 12.96 -10.64
CA LEU A 19 -9.68 12.79 -11.45
C LEU A 19 -8.45 12.54 -10.57
N GLU A 20 -8.29 13.32 -9.50
CA GLU A 20 -7.17 13.17 -8.55
C GLU A 20 -7.24 11.82 -7.82
N ALA A 21 -8.43 11.42 -7.36
CA ALA A 21 -8.62 10.12 -6.71
C ALA A 21 -8.31 8.95 -7.65
N ILE A 22 -8.68 9.03 -8.94
CA ILE A 22 -8.36 8.00 -9.93
C ILE A 22 -6.85 7.92 -10.16
N GLN A 23 -6.19 9.06 -10.39
CA GLN A 23 -4.74 9.09 -10.64
C GLN A 23 -3.95 8.54 -9.45
N LYS A 24 -4.24 9.01 -8.24
CA LYS A 24 -3.57 8.57 -7.02
C LYS A 24 -3.93 7.13 -6.66
N GLY A 25 -5.20 6.73 -6.83
CA GLY A 25 -5.64 5.36 -6.60
C GLY A 25 -4.94 4.37 -7.52
N THR A 26 -4.81 4.69 -8.81
CA THR A 26 -4.07 3.85 -9.75
C THR A 26 -2.61 3.71 -9.32
N ALA A 27 -1.91 4.81 -9.03
CA ALA A 27 -0.49 4.79 -8.69
C ALA A 27 -0.21 4.15 -7.32
N TYR A 28 -1.04 4.41 -6.31
CA TYR A 28 -0.72 4.07 -4.91
C TYR A 28 -1.52 2.90 -4.33
N MET A 29 -2.48 2.37 -5.08
CA MET A 29 -3.19 1.15 -4.73
C MET A 29 -2.94 0.06 -5.76
N SER A 30 -3.26 0.29 -7.05
CA SER A 30 -3.13 -0.74 -8.08
C SER A 30 -1.65 -1.06 -8.37
N ILE A 31 -0.84 -0.06 -8.71
CA ILE A 31 0.60 -0.29 -9.00
C ILE A 31 1.33 -0.79 -7.75
N TRP A 32 1.00 -0.28 -6.55
CA TRP A 32 1.54 -0.79 -5.30
C TRP A 32 1.31 -2.30 -5.13
N MET A 33 0.10 -2.79 -5.46
CA MET A 33 -0.22 -4.22 -5.44
C MET A 33 0.55 -5.01 -6.51
N TYR A 34 0.75 -4.42 -7.70
CA TYR A 34 1.54 -5.05 -8.77
C TYR A 34 3.00 -5.25 -8.36
N VAL A 35 3.64 -4.27 -7.73
CA VAL A 35 5.01 -4.44 -7.19
C VAL A 35 5.11 -5.66 -6.29
N ILE A 36 4.13 -5.87 -5.41
CA ILE A 36 4.12 -7.03 -4.52
C ILE A 36 3.89 -8.32 -5.30
N ARG A 37 2.92 -8.31 -6.24
CA ARG A 37 2.58 -9.50 -7.03
C ARG A 37 3.76 -9.98 -7.86
N GLU A 38 4.47 -9.09 -8.53
CA GLU A 38 5.65 -9.46 -9.33
C GLU A 38 6.79 -10.03 -8.47
N MET A 39 6.99 -9.51 -7.25
CA MET A 39 7.95 -10.10 -6.31
C MET A 39 7.50 -11.50 -5.83
N GLU A 40 6.21 -11.74 -5.65
CA GLU A 40 5.65 -13.05 -5.30
C GLU A 40 5.83 -14.03 -6.45
N ASP A 41 5.50 -13.61 -7.66
CA ASP A 41 5.66 -14.39 -8.88
C ASP A 41 7.13 -14.79 -9.10
N ALA A 42 8.05 -13.85 -8.94
CA ALA A 42 9.49 -14.10 -9.03
C ALA A 42 9.96 -15.18 -8.03
N ILE A 43 9.47 -15.15 -6.80
CA ILE A 43 9.83 -16.13 -5.78
C ILE A 43 9.21 -17.50 -6.10
N GLU A 44 7.94 -17.52 -6.53
CA GLU A 44 7.23 -18.73 -6.93
C GLU A 44 7.90 -19.39 -8.13
N ASP A 45 8.20 -18.63 -9.19
CA ASP A 45 8.92 -19.10 -10.37
C ASP A 45 10.32 -19.66 -10.02
N CYS A 46 11.02 -19.01 -9.10
CA CYS A 46 12.30 -19.53 -8.60
C CYS A 46 12.14 -20.88 -7.89
N GLN A 47 11.10 -21.05 -7.05
CA GLN A 47 10.85 -22.27 -6.29
C GLN A 47 10.49 -23.46 -7.18
N ILE A 48 9.73 -23.24 -8.25
CA ILE A 48 9.36 -24.29 -9.23
C ILE A 48 10.45 -24.52 -10.28
N GLY A 49 11.52 -23.73 -10.27
CA GLY A 49 12.66 -23.89 -11.17
C GLY A 49 12.40 -23.41 -12.58
N CYS A 50 11.56 -22.39 -12.74
CA CYS A 50 11.32 -21.78 -14.04
C CYS A 50 12.59 -21.22 -14.66
N SER A 51 12.80 -21.52 -15.93
CA SER A 51 13.79 -20.84 -16.75
C SER A 51 13.21 -20.65 -18.15
N THR A 52 13.61 -19.59 -18.83
CA THR A 52 13.21 -19.32 -20.22
C THR A 52 13.56 -20.47 -21.19
N ALA A 53 14.43 -21.39 -20.76
CA ALA A 53 14.85 -22.57 -21.53
C ALA A 53 13.94 -23.79 -21.31
N SER A 54 13.10 -23.83 -20.29
CA SER A 54 12.34 -25.03 -19.93
C SER A 54 11.10 -25.28 -20.80
N GLY A 55 10.56 -24.27 -21.44
CA GLY A 55 9.39 -24.43 -22.34
C GLY A 55 8.13 -24.94 -21.62
N GLU A 56 8.10 -24.95 -20.31
CA GLU A 56 6.97 -25.44 -19.52
C GLU A 56 5.88 -24.37 -19.40
N ASN A 57 4.62 -24.81 -19.55
CA ASN A 57 3.46 -23.92 -19.63
C ASN A 57 3.03 -23.27 -18.30
N GLU A 58 3.76 -23.51 -17.22
CA GLU A 58 3.44 -23.01 -15.87
C GLU A 58 4.26 -21.78 -15.47
N CYS A 59 5.28 -21.44 -16.26
CA CYS A 59 6.16 -20.32 -15.99
C CYS A 59 5.84 -19.14 -16.90
N ASN A 60 5.52 -18.00 -16.31
CA ASN A 60 5.30 -16.75 -17.07
C ASN A 60 6.61 -16.18 -17.59
N SER A 61 7.65 -16.21 -16.73
CA SER A 61 8.92 -15.56 -17.00
C SER A 61 10.03 -16.19 -16.17
N ASP A 62 11.27 -15.80 -16.46
CA ASP A 62 12.41 -16.05 -15.59
C ASP A 62 12.21 -15.31 -14.25
N PRO A 63 12.53 -15.93 -13.10
CA PRO A 63 12.36 -15.30 -11.76
C PRO A 63 12.98 -13.91 -11.65
N VAL A 64 14.12 -13.69 -12.28
CA VAL A 64 14.80 -12.38 -12.29
C VAL A 64 14.03 -11.38 -13.12
N HIS A 65 13.39 -11.82 -14.20
CA HIS A 65 12.58 -10.95 -15.05
C HIS A 65 11.33 -10.44 -14.31
N ALA A 66 10.58 -11.31 -13.64
CA ALA A 66 9.44 -10.90 -12.81
C ALA A 66 9.87 -9.95 -11.68
N TRP A 67 11.04 -10.23 -11.05
CA TRP A 67 11.60 -9.33 -10.04
C TRP A 67 11.94 -7.94 -10.61
N ASP A 68 12.49 -7.87 -11.83
CA ASP A 68 12.80 -6.62 -12.52
C ASP A 68 11.53 -5.87 -12.93
N GLU A 69 10.43 -6.56 -13.23
CA GLU A 69 9.12 -5.94 -13.43
C GLU A 69 8.63 -5.25 -12.15
N ALA A 70 8.80 -5.86 -10.98
CA ALA A 70 8.52 -5.20 -9.71
C ALA A 70 9.33 -3.91 -9.54
N VAL A 71 10.62 -3.91 -9.90
CA VAL A 71 11.45 -2.70 -9.90
C VAL A 71 10.88 -1.64 -10.83
N ALA A 72 10.49 -2.03 -12.05
CA ALA A 72 9.93 -1.13 -13.05
C ALA A 72 8.60 -0.50 -12.58
N PHE A 73 7.71 -1.29 -11.98
CA PHE A 73 6.47 -0.78 -11.39
C PHE A 73 6.72 0.14 -10.19
N TYR A 74 7.75 -0.11 -9.40
CA TYR A 74 8.12 0.77 -8.29
C TYR A 74 8.68 2.10 -8.77
N THR A 75 9.67 2.06 -9.67
CA THR A 75 10.41 3.25 -10.13
C THR A 75 9.65 4.04 -11.17
N GLY A 76 9.02 3.35 -12.15
CA GLY A 76 8.46 3.96 -13.33
C GLY A 76 9.52 4.41 -14.33
N SER A 77 9.19 4.36 -15.62
CA SER A 77 10.13 4.67 -16.70
C SER A 77 10.53 6.16 -16.79
N LEU A 78 9.75 7.03 -16.14
CA LEU A 78 9.94 8.49 -16.19
C LEU A 78 10.55 9.09 -14.92
N GLU A 79 10.85 8.26 -13.93
CA GLU A 79 11.32 8.75 -12.63
C GLU A 79 12.77 9.21 -12.63
N GLY A 80 13.61 8.57 -13.41
CA GLY A 80 15.06 8.84 -13.36
C GLY A 80 15.70 8.31 -12.08
N GLN A 81 17.04 8.36 -11.99
CA GLN A 81 17.79 7.84 -10.84
C GLN A 81 17.66 8.72 -9.59
N ASP A 82 17.41 9.98 -9.79
CA ASP A 82 17.33 11.02 -8.74
C ASP A 82 15.90 11.41 -8.39
N GLY A 83 14.90 10.73 -8.97
CA GLY A 83 13.50 11.05 -8.76
C GLY A 83 13.08 12.45 -9.23
N SER A 84 13.95 13.15 -9.95
CA SER A 84 13.70 14.52 -10.43
C SER A 84 12.79 14.59 -11.65
N GLY A 85 12.44 13.45 -12.21
CA GLY A 85 11.55 13.33 -13.36
C GLY A 85 10.11 13.72 -13.10
N SER A 86 9.30 13.64 -14.13
CA SER A 86 7.86 13.90 -14.09
C SER A 86 7.04 12.70 -13.58
N GLY A 87 7.69 11.72 -12.98
CA GLY A 87 7.08 10.49 -12.52
C GLY A 87 6.02 10.66 -11.44
N VAL A 88 5.10 9.73 -11.40
CA VAL A 88 3.92 9.76 -10.52
C VAL A 88 3.81 8.52 -9.64
N LEU A 89 4.78 7.58 -9.74
CA LEU A 89 4.76 6.31 -9.02
C LEU A 89 5.39 6.42 -7.62
N LEU A 90 5.57 5.27 -6.98
CA LEU A 90 5.98 5.18 -5.58
C LEU A 90 7.36 5.79 -5.32
N HIS A 91 8.31 5.62 -6.25
CA HIS A 91 9.65 6.20 -6.14
C HIS A 91 9.60 7.73 -6.03
N ALA A 92 8.94 8.39 -6.99
CA ALA A 92 8.78 9.85 -6.95
C ALA A 92 7.98 10.33 -5.74
N LEU A 93 6.98 9.54 -5.31
CA LEU A 93 6.25 9.84 -4.08
C LEU A 93 7.18 9.82 -2.87
N ALA A 94 8.02 8.81 -2.74
CA ALA A 94 8.94 8.68 -1.61
C ALA A 94 9.90 9.88 -1.51
N ASP A 95 10.51 10.31 -2.63
CA ASP A 95 11.39 11.47 -2.66
C ASP A 95 10.62 12.75 -2.31
N LYS A 96 9.44 12.94 -2.89
CA LYS A 96 8.60 14.09 -2.54
C LYS A 96 8.14 14.11 -1.09
N ARG A 97 7.96 12.95 -0.47
CA ARG A 97 7.56 12.85 0.95
C ARG A 97 8.74 13.04 1.88
N CYS A 98 9.95 12.59 1.51
CA CYS A 98 11.12 12.78 2.37
C CYS A 98 11.40 14.25 2.68
N GLU A 99 11.19 15.15 1.70
CA GLU A 99 11.32 16.60 1.89
C GLU A 99 10.34 17.13 2.94
N ASN A 100 9.12 16.61 2.95
CA ASN A 100 8.11 17.04 3.91
C ASN A 100 8.33 16.47 5.31
N PHE A 101 8.98 15.29 5.42
CA PHE A 101 9.08 14.53 6.68
C PHE A 101 10.50 14.46 7.24
N TYR A 102 11.44 15.15 6.57
CA TYR A 102 12.84 15.21 6.98
C TYR A 102 13.51 13.84 7.03
N THR A 103 13.27 13.05 5.98
CA THR A 103 13.77 11.68 5.82
C THR A 103 14.54 11.47 4.51
N CYS A 104 15.05 12.55 3.90
CA CYS A 104 15.93 12.45 2.74
C CYS A 104 17.34 12.00 3.15
N GLY A 105 18.07 11.37 2.23
CA GLY A 105 19.40 10.85 2.49
C GLY A 105 19.40 9.56 3.33
N THR A 106 20.44 9.39 4.13
CA THR A 106 20.54 8.25 5.05
C THR A 106 19.72 8.47 6.32
N LEU A 107 19.32 7.40 6.98
CA LEU A 107 18.55 7.48 8.22
C LEU A 107 19.29 8.35 9.27
N GLY A 108 18.62 9.39 9.75
CA GLY A 108 19.20 10.35 10.67
C GLY A 108 20.11 11.42 10.00
N SER A 109 20.27 11.40 8.68
CA SER A 109 20.83 12.53 7.95
C SER A 109 19.90 13.74 8.12
N LYS A 110 20.45 14.93 8.06
CA LYS A 110 19.65 16.16 8.16
C LYS A 110 19.47 16.81 6.78
N GLU A 111 19.27 15.97 5.77
CA GLU A 111 19.06 16.41 4.40
C GLU A 111 17.59 16.78 4.18
N LEU A 112 17.35 17.94 3.59
CA LEU A 112 16.00 18.46 3.30
C LEU A 112 15.51 18.10 1.90
N THR A 113 16.41 17.70 1.03
CA THR A 113 16.13 17.39 -0.39
C THR A 113 17.00 16.21 -0.84
N GLY A 114 16.65 15.63 -1.96
CA GLY A 114 17.38 14.53 -2.57
C GLY A 114 16.64 13.20 -2.46
N THR A 115 17.35 12.12 -2.67
CA THR A 115 16.78 10.77 -2.62
C THR A 115 16.31 10.41 -1.22
N SER A 116 15.13 9.86 -1.09
CA SER A 116 14.59 9.44 0.19
C SER A 116 15.36 8.23 0.78
N TYR A 117 15.39 8.16 2.11
CA TYR A 117 15.84 6.94 2.79
C TYR A 117 15.09 5.70 2.29
N VAL A 118 13.77 5.83 2.09
CA VAL A 118 12.93 4.74 1.58
C VAL A 118 13.42 4.23 0.24
N ASN A 119 13.67 5.12 -0.74
CA ASN A 119 14.15 4.72 -2.06
C ASN A 119 15.52 4.04 -1.99
N THR A 120 16.44 4.61 -1.22
CA THR A 120 17.77 4.02 -1.03
C THR A 120 17.68 2.60 -0.49
N GLU A 121 16.84 2.39 0.51
CA GLU A 121 16.69 1.09 1.15
C GLU A 121 15.90 0.10 0.28
N VAL A 122 14.83 0.54 -0.38
CA VAL A 122 14.05 -0.29 -1.31
C VAL A 122 14.94 -0.81 -2.45
N LEU A 123 15.71 0.07 -3.09
CA LEU A 123 16.62 -0.34 -4.17
C LEU A 123 17.70 -1.30 -3.68
N ARG A 124 18.21 -1.09 -2.46
CA ARG A 124 19.15 -2.04 -1.84
C ARG A 124 18.52 -3.43 -1.63
N GLN A 125 17.26 -3.48 -1.20
CA GLN A 125 16.53 -4.74 -1.03
C GLN A 125 16.24 -5.41 -2.37
N PHE A 126 15.90 -4.66 -3.41
CA PHE A 126 15.72 -5.19 -4.76
C PHE A 126 17.01 -5.81 -5.29
N LEU A 127 18.16 -5.15 -5.16
CA LEU A 127 19.44 -5.67 -5.60
C LEU A 127 19.85 -6.96 -4.86
N ASP A 128 19.61 -7.02 -3.54
CA ASP A 128 19.91 -8.22 -2.76
C ASP A 128 18.97 -9.38 -3.09
N GLY A 129 17.67 -9.11 -3.28
CA GLY A 129 16.69 -10.10 -3.69
C GLY A 129 16.98 -10.67 -5.07
N GLN A 130 17.27 -9.82 -6.06
CA GLN A 130 17.65 -10.22 -7.41
C GLN A 130 18.88 -11.16 -7.39
N ARG A 131 19.91 -10.81 -6.61
CA ARG A 131 21.10 -11.66 -6.47
C ARG A 131 20.76 -13.04 -5.90
N LYS A 132 19.86 -13.10 -4.90
CA LYS A 132 19.43 -14.37 -4.30
C LYS A 132 18.64 -15.24 -5.28
N LEU A 133 17.75 -14.65 -6.06
CA LEU A 133 17.00 -15.35 -7.10
C LEU A 133 17.93 -15.88 -8.20
N ASN A 134 18.89 -15.08 -8.65
CA ASN A 134 19.93 -15.52 -9.59
C ASN A 134 20.77 -16.71 -9.09
N GLU A 135 20.97 -16.80 -7.78
CA GLU A 135 21.70 -17.88 -7.14
C GLU A 135 20.82 -19.10 -6.80
N GLY A 136 19.52 -19.07 -7.15
CA GLY A 136 18.54 -20.12 -6.83
C GLY A 136 18.19 -20.20 -5.34
N ARG A 137 18.44 -19.14 -4.58
CA ARG A 137 18.15 -19.05 -3.14
C ARG A 137 16.79 -18.40 -2.89
N CYS A 138 15.75 -19.02 -3.42
CA CYS A 138 14.39 -18.49 -3.54
C CYS A 138 13.82 -18.06 -2.20
N GLU A 139 13.88 -18.91 -1.18
CA GLU A 139 13.36 -18.62 0.17
C GLU A 139 14.06 -17.43 0.84
N GLU A 140 15.32 -17.22 0.51
CA GLU A 140 16.09 -16.11 1.09
C GLU A 140 15.70 -14.75 0.51
N ALA A 141 14.96 -14.70 -0.63
CA ALA A 141 14.42 -13.48 -1.20
C ALA A 141 13.12 -13.01 -0.48
N ILE A 142 12.43 -13.90 0.26
CA ILE A 142 11.20 -13.57 0.98
C ILE A 142 11.39 -12.40 1.95
N PRO A 143 12.42 -12.37 2.82
CA PRO A 143 12.66 -11.21 3.70
C PRO A 143 12.87 -9.89 2.94
N ASN A 144 13.44 -9.93 1.72
CA ASN A 144 13.59 -8.74 0.90
C ASN A 144 12.23 -8.23 0.42
N LYS A 145 11.35 -9.12 -0.09
CA LYS A 145 9.98 -8.77 -0.46
C LYS A 145 9.22 -8.15 0.72
N GLU A 146 9.27 -8.79 1.87
CA GLU A 146 8.60 -8.29 3.08
C GLU A 146 9.10 -6.89 3.45
N ARG A 147 10.42 -6.69 3.43
CA ARG A 147 11.00 -5.40 3.75
C ARG A 147 10.64 -4.31 2.74
N ILE A 148 10.65 -4.61 1.45
CA ILE A 148 10.18 -3.69 0.39
C ILE A 148 8.74 -3.29 0.64
N THR A 149 7.86 -4.25 0.91
CA THR A 149 6.43 -4.01 1.18
C THR A 149 6.23 -3.06 2.38
N GLN A 150 6.99 -3.27 3.47
CA GLN A 150 6.97 -2.41 4.65
C GLN A 150 7.42 -0.99 4.31
N LEU A 151 8.54 -0.85 3.62
CA LEU A 151 9.10 0.45 3.22
C LEU A 151 8.16 1.22 2.28
N MET A 152 7.51 0.53 1.33
CA MET A 152 6.54 1.13 0.41
C MET A 152 5.30 1.69 1.12
N SER A 153 4.99 1.25 2.35
CA SER A 153 3.90 1.81 3.15
C SER A 153 4.23 3.19 3.72
N ILE A 154 5.50 3.50 3.93
CA ILE A 154 5.95 4.74 4.57
C ILE A 154 5.52 5.99 3.81
N PRO A 155 5.75 6.14 2.48
CA PRO A 155 5.29 7.32 1.74
C PRO A 155 3.76 7.49 1.75
N LEU A 156 3.00 6.40 1.87
CA LEU A 156 1.53 6.44 1.97
C LEU A 156 1.09 6.98 3.34
N ILE A 157 1.74 6.55 4.41
CA ILE A 157 1.54 7.09 5.77
C ILE A 157 1.90 8.59 5.79
N GLN A 158 3.06 8.95 5.26
CA GLN A 158 3.50 10.35 5.16
C GLN A 158 2.50 11.18 4.35
N GLY A 159 1.98 10.65 3.24
CA GLY A 159 0.92 11.28 2.45
C GLY A 159 -0.34 11.53 3.28
N THR A 160 -0.82 10.50 3.98
CA THR A 160 -2.00 10.61 4.85
C THR A 160 -1.80 11.66 5.95
N LEU A 161 -0.68 11.61 6.66
CA LEU A 161 -0.34 12.56 7.72
C LEU A 161 -0.23 14.00 7.21
N ARG A 162 0.40 14.21 6.04
CA ARG A 162 0.50 15.53 5.44
C ARG A 162 -0.87 16.13 5.16
N TYR A 163 -1.78 15.34 4.58
CA TYR A 163 -3.11 15.84 4.24
C TYR A 163 -4.02 15.93 5.46
N ALA A 164 -3.85 15.10 6.48
CA ALA A 164 -4.51 15.29 7.76
C ALA A 164 -4.12 16.63 8.40
N PHE A 165 -2.83 17.01 8.33
CA PHE A 165 -2.36 18.29 8.81
C PHE A 165 -2.91 19.48 8.01
N ILE A 166 -2.86 19.41 6.67
CA ILE A 166 -3.37 20.48 5.79
C ILE A 166 -4.87 20.71 6.01
N GLN A 167 -5.66 19.65 6.05
CA GLN A 167 -7.11 19.72 6.25
C GLN A 167 -7.48 20.11 7.68
N GLY A 168 -6.70 19.69 8.69
CA GLY A 168 -6.90 20.04 10.09
C GLY A 168 -6.53 21.48 10.42
N SER A 169 -5.61 22.08 9.65
CA SER A 169 -5.18 23.48 9.83
C SER A 169 -6.23 24.46 9.33
N GLU A 170 -6.08 25.74 9.70
CA GLU A 170 -6.94 26.82 9.18
C GLU A 170 -6.61 27.21 7.73
N VAL A 171 -5.53 26.72 7.19
CA VAL A 171 -5.17 26.87 5.77
C VAL A 171 -6.23 26.09 4.97
N SER A 172 -6.92 26.79 4.07
CA SER A 172 -8.06 26.20 3.33
C SER A 172 -7.67 24.91 2.63
N SER A 173 -8.30 23.80 3.04
CA SER A 173 -8.24 22.56 2.27
C SER A 173 -9.09 22.76 1.02
N ASP A 174 -8.52 22.53 -0.15
CA ASP A 174 -9.28 22.44 -1.38
C ASP A 174 -9.77 21.01 -1.61
N ALA A 175 -10.70 20.86 -2.53
CA ALA A 175 -11.26 19.55 -2.88
C ALA A 175 -10.19 18.55 -3.39
N LYS A 176 -9.05 19.05 -3.90
CA LYS A 176 -7.92 18.24 -4.32
C LYS A 176 -7.21 17.65 -3.10
N ALA A 177 -6.92 18.45 -2.09
CA ALA A 177 -6.27 18.00 -0.85
C ALA A 177 -7.14 16.94 -0.11
N GLU A 178 -8.47 17.10 -0.15
CA GLU A 178 -9.38 16.08 0.40
C GLU A 178 -9.26 14.75 -0.36
N ALA A 179 -9.29 14.80 -1.70
CA ALA A 179 -9.20 13.60 -2.53
C ALA A 179 -7.85 12.88 -2.36
N GLU A 180 -6.74 13.63 -2.35
CA GLU A 180 -5.41 13.07 -2.11
C GLU A 180 -5.32 12.42 -0.73
N GLY A 181 -5.75 13.13 0.31
CA GLY A 181 -5.73 12.60 1.69
C GLY A 181 -6.55 11.33 1.87
N ALA A 182 -7.77 11.30 1.34
CA ALA A 182 -8.62 10.13 1.37
C ALA A 182 -8.01 8.94 0.60
N THR A 183 -7.36 9.19 -0.53
CA THR A 183 -6.74 8.14 -1.33
C THR A 183 -5.50 7.56 -0.64
N PHE A 184 -4.65 8.40 -0.05
CA PHE A 184 -3.49 7.92 0.72
C PHE A 184 -3.94 7.10 1.94
N ALA A 185 -4.96 7.57 2.66
CA ALA A 185 -5.53 6.81 3.77
C ALA A 185 -6.05 5.45 3.29
N ALA A 186 -6.88 5.42 2.23
CA ALA A 186 -7.43 4.19 1.68
C ALA A 186 -6.34 3.18 1.29
N ALA A 187 -5.22 3.65 0.73
CA ALA A 187 -4.11 2.79 0.30
C ALA A 187 -3.40 2.10 1.48
N VAL A 188 -3.31 2.74 2.64
CA VAL A 188 -2.59 2.20 3.81
C VAL A 188 -3.51 1.55 4.85
N LEU A 189 -4.82 1.84 4.82
CA LEU A 189 -5.79 1.33 5.78
C LEU A 189 -5.78 -0.19 5.96
N PRO A 190 -5.68 -1.05 4.91
CA PRO A 190 -5.63 -2.50 5.09
C PRO A 190 -4.46 -2.96 5.97
N LEU A 191 -3.30 -2.30 5.88
CA LEU A 191 -2.12 -2.60 6.69
C LEU A 191 -2.33 -2.20 8.15
N VAL A 192 -2.92 -1.04 8.41
CA VAL A 192 -3.27 -0.61 9.77
C VAL A 192 -4.34 -1.51 10.36
N HIS A 193 -5.36 -1.87 9.57
CA HIS A 193 -6.45 -2.73 10.02
C HIS A 193 -5.96 -4.12 10.47
N SER A 194 -4.97 -4.68 9.79
CA SER A 194 -4.36 -5.96 10.19
C SER A 194 -3.65 -5.89 11.55
N CYS A 195 -3.29 -4.69 12.00
CA CYS A 195 -2.69 -4.43 13.30
C CYS A 195 -3.72 -3.97 14.35
N SER A 196 -4.61 -3.05 13.98
CA SER A 196 -5.61 -2.47 14.87
C SER A 196 -6.82 -1.96 14.08
N GLU A 197 -7.95 -2.67 14.18
CA GLU A 197 -9.22 -2.27 13.60
C GLU A 197 -9.68 -0.89 14.11
N ILE A 198 -9.50 -0.63 15.41
CA ILE A 198 -9.89 0.63 16.04
C ILE A 198 -9.12 1.82 15.46
N ASP A 199 -7.80 1.67 15.27
CA ASP A 199 -6.97 2.73 14.70
C ASP A 199 -7.25 2.93 13.20
N ALA A 200 -7.53 1.85 12.47
CA ALA A 200 -7.94 1.94 11.09
C ALA A 200 -9.28 2.68 10.93
N GLU A 201 -10.27 2.38 11.76
CA GLU A 201 -11.55 3.09 11.78
C GLU A 201 -11.40 4.57 12.13
N LEU A 202 -10.53 4.92 13.10
CA LEU A 202 -10.22 6.31 13.43
C LEU A 202 -9.62 7.03 12.22
N ILE A 203 -8.65 6.43 11.53
CA ILE A 203 -8.03 7.02 10.34
C ILE A 203 -9.05 7.17 9.22
N TYR A 204 -9.83 6.10 8.94
CA TYR A 204 -10.88 6.12 7.92
C TYR A 204 -11.88 7.25 8.16
N THR A 205 -12.47 7.32 9.34
CA THR A 205 -13.46 8.35 9.68
C THR A 205 -12.90 9.75 9.67
N SER A 206 -11.59 9.91 9.94
CA SER A 206 -10.90 11.20 9.89
C SER A 206 -10.62 11.66 8.47
N MET A 207 -10.32 10.74 7.54
CA MET A 207 -9.80 11.05 6.20
C MET A 207 -10.81 10.80 5.07
N GLN A 208 -12.03 10.35 5.35
CA GLN A 208 -13.05 10.11 4.31
C GLN A 208 -13.47 11.39 3.60
N LEU A 209 -13.81 11.27 2.31
CA LEU A 209 -14.30 12.38 1.49
C LEU A 209 -15.62 12.97 2.04
N ARG A 210 -15.80 14.27 1.84
CA ARG A 210 -17.03 15.03 2.20
C ARG A 210 -17.35 15.01 3.69
N LYS A 211 -16.34 14.90 4.51
CA LYS A 211 -16.48 15.04 5.96
C LYS A 211 -16.77 16.51 6.28
N THR A 212 -17.70 16.76 7.20
CA THR A 212 -18.03 18.12 7.69
C THR A 212 -17.00 18.62 8.70
N ASP A 213 -16.42 17.69 9.48
CA ASP A 213 -15.47 18.01 10.53
C ASP A 213 -14.04 17.87 10.01
N LYS A 214 -13.17 18.79 10.42
CA LYS A 214 -11.75 18.75 10.08
C LYS A 214 -11.09 17.53 10.74
N PRO A 215 -10.10 16.87 10.07
CA PRO A 215 -9.31 15.82 10.70
C PRO A 215 -8.57 16.34 11.94
N ASP A 216 -8.58 15.56 12.99
CA ASP A 216 -7.63 15.75 14.10
C ASP A 216 -6.29 15.12 13.72
N PHE A 217 -5.36 15.95 13.25
CA PHE A 217 -4.02 15.51 12.84
C PHE A 217 -3.31 14.72 13.92
N LYS A 218 -3.40 15.17 15.18
CA LYS A 218 -2.72 14.52 16.30
C LYS A 218 -3.29 13.12 16.53
N ALA A 219 -4.62 12.98 16.52
CA ALA A 219 -5.27 11.68 16.69
C ALA A 219 -4.90 10.69 15.55
N VAL A 220 -4.90 11.16 14.29
CA VAL A 220 -4.48 10.37 13.12
C VAL A 220 -3.02 9.93 13.25
N LYS A 221 -2.12 10.86 13.64
CA LYS A 221 -0.70 10.56 13.83
C LYS A 221 -0.48 9.54 14.93
N GLU A 222 -1.10 9.71 16.08
CA GLU A 222 -0.99 8.78 17.20
C GLU A 222 -1.55 7.38 16.84
N ALA A 223 -2.60 7.31 16.01
CA ALA A 223 -3.13 6.05 15.51
C ALA A 223 -2.09 5.32 14.64
N PHE A 224 -1.41 5.99 13.73
CA PHE A 224 -0.31 5.37 12.98
C PHE A 224 0.84 4.94 13.87
N GLU A 225 1.30 5.81 14.78
CA GLU A 225 2.46 5.55 15.65
C GLU A 225 2.27 4.34 16.56
N ARG A 226 1.04 4.06 17.00
CA ARG A 226 0.73 2.85 17.78
C ARG A 226 0.91 1.56 16.98
N ASN A 227 0.84 1.64 15.64
CA ASN A 227 0.89 0.48 14.75
C ASN A 227 2.25 0.26 14.08
N TYR A 228 3.23 1.16 14.22
CA TYR A 228 4.53 1.04 13.56
C TYR A 228 5.26 -0.25 13.89
N ASP A 229 5.28 -0.67 15.15
CA ASP A 229 5.93 -1.92 15.56
C ASP A 229 5.26 -3.14 14.90
N CYS A 230 3.93 -3.18 14.81
CA CYS A 230 3.19 -4.24 14.13
C CYS A 230 3.40 -4.23 12.62
N MET A 231 3.47 -3.05 12.01
CA MET A 231 3.77 -2.88 10.60
C MET A 231 5.25 -3.09 10.26
N ASN A 232 6.08 -3.37 11.27
CA ASN A 232 7.52 -3.57 11.17
C ASN A 232 8.26 -2.40 10.50
N ILE A 233 7.82 -1.18 10.80
CA ILE A 233 8.46 0.09 10.41
C ILE A 233 8.83 0.88 11.66
N LYS A 234 9.77 1.80 11.50
CA LYS A 234 10.29 2.59 12.62
C LYS A 234 9.87 4.04 12.52
N CYS A 235 9.78 4.67 13.67
CA CYS A 235 9.47 6.08 13.79
C CYS A 235 10.39 7.00 13.01
N GLU A 236 11.67 6.75 13.10
CA GLU A 236 12.68 7.50 12.36
C GLU A 236 12.60 7.32 10.84
N GLU A 237 12.05 6.20 10.36
CA GLU A 237 11.85 5.95 8.92
C GLU A 237 10.68 6.75 8.37
N VAL A 238 9.63 6.93 9.17
CA VAL A 238 8.49 7.78 8.81
C VAL A 238 8.82 9.26 8.97
N GLY A 239 9.61 9.61 9.99
CA GLY A 239 9.93 10.99 10.30
C GLY A 239 8.75 11.79 10.85
N GLY A 240 8.84 13.10 10.77
CA GLY A 240 7.79 14.03 11.20
C GLY A 240 7.61 15.17 10.20
N LEU A 241 6.44 15.78 10.15
CA LEU A 241 6.17 16.88 9.24
C LEU A 241 7.00 18.12 9.63
N TYR A 242 7.89 18.52 8.75
CA TYR A 242 8.93 19.53 9.00
C TYR A 242 8.63 20.84 8.30
N ASP A 243 8.86 21.96 8.99
CA ASP A 243 8.78 23.31 8.46
C ASP A 243 10.20 23.82 8.11
N PRO A 244 10.62 23.78 6.84
CA PRO A 244 11.97 24.19 6.46
C PRO A 244 12.21 25.69 6.66
N VAL A 245 11.15 26.51 6.73
CA VAL A 245 11.28 27.96 6.95
C VAL A 245 11.62 28.23 8.41
N LYS A 246 11.01 27.52 9.34
CA LYS A 246 11.30 27.66 10.78
C LYS A 246 12.47 26.81 11.24
N GLY A 247 12.88 25.79 10.47
CA GLY A 247 13.93 24.87 10.85
C GLY A 247 13.53 23.93 12.01
N ASP A 248 12.22 23.63 12.18
CA ASP A 248 11.68 22.74 13.19
C ASP A 248 10.43 22.03 12.66
N TYR A 249 9.94 21.04 13.40
CA TYR A 249 8.70 20.35 13.08
C TYR A 249 7.48 21.26 13.30
N PHE A 250 6.44 21.05 12.51
CA PHE A 250 5.14 21.67 12.80
C PHE A 250 4.60 21.26 14.18
N PRO A 251 3.66 22.01 14.75
CA PRO A 251 3.05 21.65 16.03
C PRO A 251 2.49 20.21 15.99
N ASP A 252 2.75 19.46 17.06
CA ASP A 252 2.38 18.04 17.23
C ASP A 252 2.92 17.07 16.17
N ALA A 253 3.80 17.52 15.26
CA ALA A 253 4.28 16.75 14.13
C ALA A 253 5.66 16.08 14.32
N LYS A 254 6.29 16.19 15.48
CA LYS A 254 7.56 15.50 15.78
C LYS A 254 7.39 13.98 15.68
N PRO A 255 8.43 13.27 15.16
CA PRO A 255 8.39 11.81 15.11
C PRO A 255 8.14 11.21 16.48
N CYS A 256 7.22 10.24 16.56
CA CYS A 256 6.82 9.53 17.77
C CYS A 256 6.88 10.41 19.01
N GLY A 257 5.88 11.24 19.15
CA GLY A 257 5.77 12.30 20.13
C GLY A 257 6.62 12.07 21.39
N SER A 258 7.25 13.10 21.86
CA SER A 258 8.07 13.09 23.08
C SER A 258 7.22 12.83 24.35
N SER A 259 6.24 11.93 24.23
CA SER A 259 5.62 11.30 25.38
C SER A 259 6.74 10.55 26.08
N LYS A 260 7.23 11.10 27.19
CA LYS A 260 8.19 10.46 28.06
C LYS A 260 7.82 8.99 28.13
N ARG A 261 8.64 8.14 27.52
CA ARG A 261 8.58 6.70 27.68
C ARG A 261 8.73 6.46 29.18
N GLY A 262 7.59 6.48 29.86
CA GLY A 262 7.54 6.05 31.25
C GLY A 262 8.10 4.64 31.20
N ARG A 263 9.25 4.47 31.81
CA ARG A 263 9.92 3.21 32.06
C ARG A 263 8.89 2.31 32.74
N ARG A 264 8.06 1.62 31.90
CA ARG A 264 7.24 0.54 32.40
C ARG A 264 8.23 -0.51 32.87
N SER A 265 8.42 -0.53 34.16
CA SER A 265 9.06 -1.61 34.89
C SER A 265 8.42 -2.89 34.36
N ARG A 266 9.27 -3.78 33.92
CA ARG A 266 8.99 -5.17 33.59
C ARG A 266 8.18 -5.76 34.74
N SER A 267 6.86 -5.71 34.61
CA SER A 267 5.94 -6.46 35.47
C SER A 267 5.93 -7.86 34.90
N GLU A 268 6.17 -8.80 35.75
CA GLU A 268 6.25 -10.24 35.57
C GLU A 268 5.24 -10.79 34.59
N SER A 269 5.70 -11.74 33.78
CA SER A 269 4.93 -12.60 32.92
C SER A 269 3.87 -13.36 33.75
N GLY A 270 2.67 -12.80 33.82
CA GLY A 270 1.49 -13.58 34.18
C GLY A 270 1.17 -14.50 33.00
N GLY A 271 1.59 -15.76 33.06
CA GLY A 271 1.14 -16.77 32.12
C GLY A 271 -0.39 -16.88 32.21
N LEU A 272 -1.04 -16.98 31.05
CA LEU A 272 -2.47 -17.30 30.95
C LEU A 272 -2.74 -18.57 31.77
N ASP A 273 -3.77 -18.55 32.61
CA ASP A 273 -4.19 -19.72 33.33
C ASP A 273 -4.76 -20.78 32.36
N ASP A 274 -4.81 -22.05 32.80
CA ASP A 274 -5.21 -23.16 31.94
C ASP A 274 -6.68 -23.06 31.50
N ASN A 275 -7.52 -22.32 32.19
CA ASN A 275 -8.91 -22.05 31.80
C ASN A 275 -9.00 -21.04 30.66
N GLN A 276 -8.09 -20.03 30.60
CA GLN A 276 -8.02 -19.08 29.48
C GLN A 276 -7.50 -19.76 28.21
N LYS A 277 -6.54 -20.68 28.33
CA LYS A 277 -6.06 -21.49 27.18
C LYS A 277 -7.14 -22.40 26.62
N LEU A 278 -7.98 -22.97 27.50
CA LEU A 278 -9.10 -23.82 27.08
C LEU A 278 -10.19 -23.04 26.35
N ALA A 279 -10.49 -21.81 26.81
CA ALA A 279 -11.49 -20.95 26.15
C ALA A 279 -11.06 -20.51 24.75
N ILE A 280 -9.78 -20.21 24.55
CA ILE A 280 -9.23 -19.86 23.23
C ILE A 280 -9.23 -21.08 22.29
N GLY A 281 -8.86 -22.26 22.81
CA GLY A 281 -8.88 -23.52 22.03
C GLY A 281 -10.28 -23.92 21.56
N LEU A 282 -11.31 -23.71 22.38
CA LEU A 282 -12.70 -24.02 22.02
C LEU A 282 -13.29 -23.05 20.98
N SER A 283 -12.91 -21.78 21.01
CA SER A 283 -13.39 -20.79 20.03
C SER A 283 -12.82 -21.04 18.63
N VAL A 284 -11.55 -21.39 18.51
CA VAL A 284 -10.91 -21.70 17.23
C VAL A 284 -11.43 -23.04 16.66
N GLY A 285 -11.62 -24.06 17.51
CA GLY A 285 -12.20 -25.34 17.10
C GLY A 285 -13.64 -25.22 16.59
N GLY A 286 -14.44 -24.36 17.21
CA GLY A 286 -15.84 -24.10 16.80
C GLY A 286 -15.95 -23.48 15.41
N ILE A 287 -15.07 -22.53 15.07
CA ILE A 287 -15.07 -21.87 13.76
C ILE A 287 -14.68 -22.85 12.65
N VAL A 288 -13.69 -23.70 12.88
CA VAL A 288 -13.25 -24.72 11.89
C VAL A 288 -14.36 -25.75 11.64
N VAL A 289 -15.05 -26.23 12.69
CA VAL A 289 -16.16 -27.18 12.56
C VAL A 289 -17.34 -26.57 11.80
N MET A 290 -17.67 -25.28 12.06
CA MET A 290 -18.74 -24.59 11.33
C MET A 290 -18.39 -24.38 9.85
N ALA A 291 -17.14 -24.03 9.53
CA ALA A 291 -16.68 -23.91 8.14
C ALA A 291 -16.76 -25.23 7.38
N ILE A 292 -16.41 -26.34 8.02
CA ILE A 292 -16.51 -27.69 7.42
C ILE A 292 -17.99 -28.10 7.22
N ILE A 293 -18.88 -27.80 8.15
CA ILE A 293 -20.31 -28.07 8.00
C ILE A 293 -20.91 -27.27 6.85
N VAL A 294 -20.59 -25.96 6.72
CA VAL A 294 -21.05 -25.13 5.61
C VAL A 294 -20.50 -25.63 4.27
N TYR A 295 -19.25 -26.07 4.23
CA TYR A 295 -18.64 -26.66 3.03
C TYR A 295 -19.29 -27.97 2.62
N LEU A 296 -19.61 -28.84 3.57
CA LEU A 296 -20.24 -30.16 3.31
C LEU A 296 -21.74 -30.07 3.00
N THR A 297 -22.46 -29.06 3.52
CA THR A 297 -23.90 -28.88 3.27
C THR A 297 -24.21 -27.96 2.09
N GLY A 298 -23.24 -27.17 1.62
CA GLY A 298 -23.38 -26.22 0.48
C GLY A 298 -23.25 -26.88 -0.91
N CYS A 299 -22.96 -28.17 -1.01
CA CYS A 299 -22.64 -28.82 -2.28
C CYS A 299 -23.82 -29.47 -3.01
N CYS A 300 -25.08 -29.05 -2.84
CA CYS A 300 -26.20 -29.56 -3.62
C CYS A 300 -27.25 -28.48 -3.94
N GLY A 301 -26.86 -27.50 -4.78
CA GLY A 301 -27.79 -26.64 -5.51
C GLY A 301 -27.86 -27.04 -7.00
N PRO A 302 -29.05 -27.02 -7.65
CA PRO A 302 -29.21 -27.54 -8.99
C PRO A 302 -28.44 -26.71 -10.04
N LYS A 303 -27.71 -27.41 -10.92
CA LYS A 303 -27.05 -26.84 -12.10
C LYS A 303 -28.11 -26.23 -13.02
N ALA A 304 -28.05 -24.93 -13.26
CA ALA A 304 -28.75 -24.28 -14.34
C ALA A 304 -28.11 -24.71 -15.68
N ALA A 305 -28.95 -25.21 -16.59
CA ALA A 305 -28.56 -25.64 -17.93
C ALA A 305 -28.13 -24.43 -18.76
N SER A 306 -26.98 -24.55 -19.41
CA SER A 306 -26.52 -23.61 -20.43
C SER A 306 -27.35 -23.78 -21.70
N PRO A 307 -27.74 -22.71 -22.42
CA PRO A 307 -28.38 -22.83 -23.72
C PRO A 307 -27.32 -23.17 -24.79
N GLU A 308 -27.58 -24.25 -25.54
CA GLU A 308 -26.87 -24.60 -26.74
C GLU A 308 -27.03 -23.51 -27.80
N MET A 309 -25.93 -23.02 -28.35
CA MET A 309 -25.92 -22.15 -29.54
C MET A 309 -25.74 -23.00 -30.76
N SER A 310 -26.86 -23.15 -31.49
CA SER A 310 -26.97 -23.80 -32.80
C SER A 310 -26.12 -23.07 -33.83
N SER A 311 -25.23 -23.81 -34.47
CA SER A 311 -24.51 -23.41 -35.69
C SER A 311 -25.35 -23.72 -36.93
N THR A 312 -25.71 -22.73 -37.71
CA THR A 312 -26.04 -22.77 -39.15
C THR A 312 -25.67 -21.41 -39.71
N GLY A 313 -25.00 -21.25 -40.75
CA GLY A 313 -24.73 -21.87 -42.00
C GLY A 313 -23.88 -20.95 -42.85
N GLU A 314 -23.22 -21.51 -43.77
CA GLU A 314 -22.37 -20.96 -44.82
C GLU A 314 -22.99 -19.81 -45.64
N GLY A 315 -22.12 -18.94 -46.18
CA GLY A 315 -22.47 -17.94 -47.19
C GLY A 315 -21.23 -17.26 -47.75
N GLU A 316 -20.62 -17.89 -48.74
CA GLU A 316 -19.66 -17.30 -49.69
C GLU A 316 -20.24 -16.07 -50.39
N LEU A 317 -19.43 -15.04 -50.66
CA LEU A 317 -19.15 -14.50 -51.99
C LEU A 317 -18.54 -13.09 -51.99
N SER A 318 -17.45 -13.02 -52.76
CA SER A 318 -16.77 -11.90 -53.45
C SER A 318 -16.07 -10.84 -52.62
#